data_8a44fc847f8abe522dd0960b013f13ba
#
_entry.id   8a44fc847f8abe522dd0960b013f13ba
#
_cell.length_a   1.000
_cell.length_b   1.000
_cell.length_c   1.000
_cell.angle_alpha   90.00
_cell.angle_beta   90.00
_cell.angle_gamma   90.00
#
_symmetry.space_group_name_H-M   'P 1'
#
loop_
_entity.id
_entity.type
_entity.pdbx_description
1 polymer ?
#
loop_
_entity_poly.entity_id
_entity_poly.type
_entity_poly.pdbx_seq_one_letter_code
_entity_poly.pdbx_strand_id
1 'polypeptide(L)'
;MQLEEHVLLMIKAEFFIQLIGAAFFLILNIYLAKQGFSDPDIANFISYRFLAVMLLAFPLGFYIKGKPLKPFFILGSLGVPTVAIALVLAVQYALYQYLPTLFILWGIVFTLFQVSALPYIMRNTSVANQSHAISLNYATHSFGTILSGIIIFGFGQEFGSSKFS
;
A
#
# COMPACT_ATOMS: atom_id res chain seq x y z
N MET A 1 18.00 10.73 22.02
CA MET A 1 16.73 11.18 21.47
C MET A 1 15.86 9.94 21.29
N GLN A 2 14.90 9.69 22.19
CA GLN A 2 14.09 8.47 22.14
C GLN A 2 12.69 8.84 21.60
N LEU A 3 12.25 8.15 20.56
CA LEU A 3 10.87 8.21 20.10
C LEU A 3 10.00 7.38 21.05
N GLU A 4 8.77 7.79 21.23
CA GLU A 4 7.82 7.05 22.05
C GLU A 4 7.54 5.67 21.44
N GLU A 5 7.45 4.65 22.29
CA GLU A 5 7.39 3.24 21.89
C GLU A 5 6.24 2.96 20.90
N HIS A 6 5.09 3.56 21.13
CA HIS A 6 3.93 3.38 20.25
C HIS A 6 4.10 4.04 18.87
N VAL A 7 4.90 5.10 18.75
CA VAL A 7 5.25 5.71 17.45
C VAL A 7 6.20 4.79 16.69
N LEU A 8 7.18 4.21 17.38
CA LEU A 8 8.10 3.21 16.77
C LEU A 8 7.36 1.96 16.33
N LEU A 9 6.40 1.47 17.11
CA LEU A 9 5.57 0.32 16.75
C LEU A 9 4.74 0.61 15.49
N MET A 10 4.17 1.82 15.39
CA MET A 10 3.44 2.25 14.21
C MET A 10 4.34 2.32 12.96
N ILE A 11 5.54 2.90 13.07
CA ILE A 11 6.51 2.98 11.96
C ILE A 11 6.94 1.56 11.52
N LYS A 12 7.16 0.64 12.46
CA LYS A 12 7.45 -0.77 12.16
C LYS A 12 6.29 -1.45 11.44
N ALA A 13 5.05 -1.24 11.92
CA ALA A 13 3.87 -1.78 11.27
C ALA A 13 3.70 -1.25 9.84
N GLU A 14 3.94 0.05 9.63
CA GLU A 14 3.90 0.67 8.31
C GLU A 14 4.96 0.11 7.36
N PHE A 15 6.17 -0.16 7.87
CA PHE A 15 7.21 -0.84 7.09
C PHE A 15 6.74 -2.18 6.54
N PHE A 16 6.14 -3.05 7.38
CA PHE A 16 5.65 -4.34 6.93
C PHE A 16 4.46 -4.21 5.96
N ILE A 17 3.54 -3.28 6.22
CA ILE A 17 2.41 -3.01 5.32
C ILE A 17 2.92 -2.52 3.96
N GLN A 18 3.92 -1.65 3.95
CA GLN A 18 4.54 -1.16 2.72
C GLN A 18 5.29 -2.26 1.97
N LEU A 19 6.06 -3.09 2.67
CA LEU A 19 6.78 -4.21 2.10
C LEU A 19 5.81 -5.19 1.40
N ILE A 20 4.75 -5.61 2.11
CA ILE A 20 3.72 -6.52 1.58
C ILE A 20 2.93 -5.85 0.45
N GLY A 21 2.54 -4.58 0.62
CA GLY A 21 1.78 -3.83 -0.37
C GLY A 21 2.54 -3.61 -1.68
N ALA A 22 3.83 -3.27 -1.61
CA ALA A 22 4.68 -3.10 -2.77
C ALA A 22 4.94 -4.46 -3.47
N ALA A 23 5.22 -5.51 -2.71
CA ALA A 23 5.36 -6.87 -3.23
C ALA A 23 4.08 -7.33 -3.95
N PHE A 24 2.92 -7.15 -3.31
CA PHE A 24 1.63 -7.48 -3.92
C PHE A 24 1.38 -6.70 -5.20
N PHE A 25 1.69 -5.41 -5.23
CA PHE A 25 1.52 -4.56 -6.41
C PHE A 25 2.35 -5.06 -7.60
N LEU A 26 3.62 -5.41 -7.36
CA LEU A 26 4.50 -5.96 -8.40
C LEU A 26 4.01 -7.32 -8.90
N ILE A 27 3.63 -8.23 -7.99
CA ILE A 27 3.12 -9.56 -8.34
C ILE A 27 1.81 -9.45 -9.12
N LEU A 28 0.91 -8.55 -8.72
CA LEU A 28 -0.36 -8.35 -9.40
C LEU A 28 -0.16 -7.88 -10.85
N ASN A 29 0.79 -6.96 -11.09
CA ASN A 29 1.11 -6.50 -12.45
C ASN A 29 1.63 -7.66 -13.33
N ILE A 30 2.55 -8.46 -12.78
CA ILE A 30 3.08 -9.64 -13.49
C ILE A 30 1.95 -10.66 -13.74
N TYR A 31 1.05 -10.84 -12.78
CA TYR A 31 -0.07 -11.76 -12.90
C TYR A 31 -1.06 -11.32 -13.98
N LEU A 32 -1.42 -10.05 -14.03
CA LEU A 32 -2.29 -9.47 -15.09
C LEU A 32 -1.65 -9.63 -16.46
N ALA A 33 -0.36 -9.35 -16.61
CA ALA A 33 0.37 -9.55 -17.87
C ALA A 33 0.34 -11.01 -18.32
N LYS A 34 0.50 -11.98 -17.40
CA LYS A 34 0.39 -13.41 -17.69
C LYS A 34 -1.03 -13.85 -18.09
N GLN A 35 -2.06 -13.13 -17.66
CA GLN A 35 -3.45 -13.36 -18.07
C GLN A 35 -3.78 -12.74 -19.44
N GLY A 36 -2.82 -12.11 -20.10
CA GLY A 36 -2.96 -11.56 -21.44
C GLY A 36 -3.38 -10.09 -21.50
N PHE A 37 -3.41 -9.38 -20.35
CA PHE A 37 -3.64 -7.95 -20.37
C PHE A 37 -2.41 -7.22 -20.94
N SER A 38 -2.67 -6.26 -21.83
CA SER A 38 -1.62 -5.40 -22.37
C SER A 38 -1.12 -4.39 -21.33
N ASP A 39 0.08 -3.86 -21.50
CA ASP A 39 0.63 -2.82 -20.63
C ASP A 39 -0.29 -1.59 -20.52
N PRO A 40 -0.95 -1.11 -21.59
CA PRO A 40 -1.95 -0.05 -21.49
C PRO A 40 -3.17 -0.41 -20.63
N ASP A 41 -3.65 -1.65 -20.67
CA ASP A 41 -4.78 -2.09 -19.83
C ASP A 41 -4.40 -2.09 -18.36
N ILE A 42 -3.22 -2.63 -18.04
CA ILE A 42 -2.69 -2.64 -16.68
C ILE A 42 -2.49 -1.21 -16.17
N ALA A 43 -1.92 -0.33 -16.99
CA ALA A 43 -1.73 1.08 -16.65
C ALA A 43 -3.08 1.78 -16.38
N ASN A 44 -4.12 1.44 -17.15
CA ASN A 44 -5.46 1.97 -16.96
C ASN A 44 -6.05 1.52 -15.60
N PHE A 45 -5.93 0.25 -15.23
CA PHE A 45 -6.37 -0.24 -13.91
C PHE A 45 -5.62 0.46 -12.76
N ILE A 46 -4.32 0.64 -12.90
CA ILE A 46 -3.51 1.37 -11.92
C ILE A 46 -3.97 2.83 -11.81
N SER A 47 -4.35 3.46 -12.92
CA SER A 47 -4.85 4.84 -12.95
C SER A 47 -6.13 5.00 -12.12
N TYR A 48 -7.04 4.03 -12.12
CA TYR A 48 -8.22 4.05 -11.25
C TYR A 48 -7.85 4.07 -9.77
N ARG A 49 -6.85 3.30 -9.36
CA ARG A 49 -6.34 3.33 -7.98
C ARG A 49 -5.80 4.71 -7.61
N PHE A 50 -4.94 5.28 -8.45
CA PHE A 50 -4.35 6.60 -8.17
C PHE A 50 -5.39 7.73 -8.24
N LEU A 51 -6.38 7.63 -9.11
CA LEU A 51 -7.49 8.57 -9.16
C LEU A 51 -8.26 8.57 -7.83
N ALA A 52 -8.55 7.39 -7.27
CA ALA A 52 -9.19 7.28 -5.96
C ALA A 52 -8.34 7.90 -4.85
N VAL A 53 -7.01 7.66 -4.85
CA VAL A 53 -6.08 8.28 -3.89
C VAL A 53 -6.11 9.80 -4.01
N MET A 54 -6.01 10.33 -5.23
CA MET A 54 -5.98 11.77 -5.48
C MET A 54 -7.28 12.46 -5.02
N LEU A 55 -8.43 11.88 -5.36
CA LEU A 55 -9.73 12.45 -5.00
C LEU A 55 -10.04 12.37 -3.51
N LEU A 56 -9.53 11.33 -2.82
CA LEU A 56 -9.87 11.09 -1.42
C LEU A 56 -8.85 11.69 -0.45
N ALA A 57 -7.58 11.80 -0.81
CA ALA A 57 -6.53 12.23 0.12
C ALA A 57 -6.81 13.61 0.72
N PHE A 58 -7.21 14.56 -0.10
CA PHE A 58 -7.49 15.93 0.33
C PHE A 58 -8.73 16.01 1.25
N PRO A 59 -9.94 15.57 0.85
CA PRO A 59 -11.11 15.64 1.74
C PRO A 59 -10.95 14.77 2.99
N LEU A 60 -10.27 13.63 2.91
CA LEU A 60 -9.98 12.80 4.06
C LEU A 60 -9.07 13.51 5.05
N GLY A 61 -8.04 14.21 4.58
CA GLY A 61 -7.14 15.01 5.43
C GLY A 61 -7.90 16.04 6.27
N PHE A 62 -8.89 16.70 5.69
CA PHE A 62 -9.78 17.60 6.46
C PHE A 62 -10.69 16.85 7.42
N TYR A 63 -11.26 15.74 6.97
CA TYR A 63 -12.21 14.96 7.76
C TYR A 63 -11.60 14.35 9.01
N ILE A 64 -10.34 13.90 8.97
CA ILE A 64 -9.65 13.29 10.13
C ILE A 64 -9.10 14.32 11.12
N LYS A 65 -9.14 15.61 10.78
CA LYS A 65 -8.66 16.69 11.68
C LYS A 65 -9.46 16.65 12.98
N GLY A 66 -8.75 16.48 14.12
CA GLY A 66 -9.36 16.40 15.44
C GLY A 66 -10.08 15.10 15.79
N LYS A 67 -10.18 14.14 14.86
CA LYS A 67 -10.83 12.84 15.10
C LYS A 67 -9.85 11.77 15.58
N PRO A 68 -10.33 10.69 16.24
CA PRO A 68 -9.52 9.54 16.56
C PRO A 68 -9.08 8.84 15.26
N LEU A 69 -7.80 8.51 15.15
CA LEU A 69 -7.23 7.90 13.94
C LEU A 69 -7.35 6.37 13.91
N LYS A 70 -7.59 5.75 15.08
CA LYS A 70 -7.69 4.30 15.23
C LYS A 70 -8.66 3.62 14.24
N PRO A 71 -9.91 4.11 14.02
CA PRO A 71 -10.81 3.47 13.08
C PRO A 71 -10.30 3.50 11.64
N PHE A 72 -9.60 4.57 11.22
CA PHE A 72 -9.02 4.66 9.87
C PHE A 72 -7.88 3.67 9.68
N PHE A 73 -7.03 3.48 10.70
CA PHE A 73 -6.00 2.44 10.67
C PHE A 73 -6.60 1.04 10.60
N ILE A 74 -7.64 0.74 11.39
CA ILE A 74 -8.30 -0.57 11.37
C ILE A 74 -8.92 -0.83 9.99
N LEU A 75 -9.68 0.14 9.46
CA LEU A 75 -10.30 0.03 8.14
C LEU A 75 -9.26 -0.15 7.04
N GLY A 76 -8.16 0.61 7.07
CA GLY A 76 -7.07 0.46 6.11
C GLY A 76 -6.36 -0.89 6.23
N SER A 77 -6.00 -1.29 7.45
CA SER A 77 -5.26 -2.54 7.70
C SER A 77 -6.05 -3.80 7.34
N LEU A 78 -7.37 -3.81 7.54
CA LEU A 78 -8.25 -4.92 7.15
C LEU A 78 -8.70 -4.79 5.69
N GLY A 79 -8.96 -3.58 5.22
CA GLY A 79 -9.46 -3.32 3.87
C GLY A 79 -8.43 -3.64 2.80
N VAL A 80 -7.16 -3.27 3.00
CA VAL A 80 -6.10 -3.52 2.00
C VAL A 80 -5.96 -5.01 1.67
N PRO A 81 -5.75 -5.93 2.64
CA PRO A 81 -5.65 -7.35 2.32
C PRO A 81 -6.97 -7.93 1.78
N THR A 82 -8.13 -7.47 2.26
CA THR A 82 -9.43 -7.94 1.77
C THR A 82 -9.61 -7.62 0.29
N VAL A 83 -9.34 -6.38 -0.11
CA VAL A 83 -9.44 -5.96 -1.52
C VAL A 83 -8.34 -6.62 -2.36
N ALA A 84 -7.14 -6.84 -1.82
CA ALA A 84 -6.08 -7.56 -2.50
C ALA A 84 -6.51 -9.01 -2.84
N ILE A 85 -7.13 -9.72 -1.89
CA ILE A 85 -7.68 -11.06 -2.12
C ILE A 85 -8.80 -11.00 -3.18
N ALA A 86 -9.70 -10.02 -3.09
CA ALA A 86 -10.77 -9.86 -4.07
C ALA A 86 -10.24 -9.59 -5.48
N LEU A 87 -9.17 -8.81 -5.63
CA LEU A 87 -8.48 -8.59 -6.91
C LEU A 87 -7.94 -9.89 -7.49
N VAL A 88 -7.22 -10.69 -6.69
CA VAL A 88 -6.69 -11.99 -7.15
C VAL A 88 -7.83 -12.92 -7.58
N LEU A 89 -8.90 -13.02 -6.79
CA LEU A 89 -10.05 -13.84 -7.12
C LEU A 89 -10.78 -13.35 -8.39
N ALA A 90 -10.94 -12.03 -8.55
CA ALA A 90 -11.54 -11.46 -9.76
C ALA A 90 -10.75 -11.80 -11.03
N VAL A 91 -9.43 -11.78 -10.96
CA VAL A 91 -8.57 -12.20 -12.09
C VAL A 91 -8.67 -13.71 -12.30
N GLN A 92 -8.62 -14.52 -11.25
CA GLN A 92 -8.68 -15.99 -11.30
C GLN A 92 -9.99 -16.51 -11.91
N TYR A 93 -11.11 -15.88 -11.59
CA TYR A 93 -12.43 -16.26 -12.09
C TYR A 93 -12.86 -15.48 -13.35
N ALA A 94 -11.93 -14.79 -14.01
CA ALA A 94 -12.19 -13.98 -15.21
C ALA A 94 -13.30 -12.91 -15.04
N LEU A 95 -13.48 -12.38 -13.84
CA LEU A 95 -14.43 -11.35 -13.50
C LEU A 95 -13.87 -9.93 -13.81
N TYR A 96 -13.32 -9.77 -14.98
CA TYR A 96 -12.53 -8.58 -15.38
C TYR A 96 -13.34 -7.27 -15.34
N GLN A 97 -14.64 -7.32 -15.51
CA GLN A 97 -15.54 -6.17 -15.41
C GLN A 97 -15.51 -5.47 -14.04
N TYR A 98 -15.11 -6.19 -12.98
CA TYR A 98 -15.02 -5.64 -11.61
C TYR A 98 -13.65 -5.06 -11.26
N LEU A 99 -12.62 -5.30 -12.08
CA LEU A 99 -11.27 -4.82 -11.80
C LEU A 99 -11.18 -3.31 -11.59
N PRO A 100 -11.78 -2.45 -12.44
CA PRO A 100 -11.76 -1.00 -12.20
C PRO A 100 -12.28 -0.62 -10.81
N THR A 101 -13.43 -1.20 -10.42
CA THR A 101 -14.05 -0.93 -9.11
C THR A 101 -13.16 -1.41 -7.96
N LEU A 102 -12.55 -2.59 -8.09
CA LEU A 102 -11.64 -3.13 -7.07
C LEU A 102 -10.37 -2.31 -6.94
N PHE A 103 -9.81 -1.79 -8.04
CA PHE A 103 -8.67 -0.88 -8.00
C PHE A 103 -9.02 0.45 -7.34
N ILE A 104 -10.22 1.00 -7.56
CA ILE A 104 -10.74 2.17 -6.85
C ILE A 104 -10.85 1.88 -5.35
N LEU A 105 -11.47 0.76 -4.96
CA LEU A 105 -11.59 0.35 -3.56
C LEU A 105 -10.22 0.17 -2.90
N TRP A 106 -9.27 -0.42 -3.61
CA TRP A 106 -7.90 -0.53 -3.12
C TRP A 106 -7.26 0.84 -2.85
N GLY A 107 -7.43 1.80 -3.78
CA GLY A 107 -7.00 3.18 -3.59
C GLY A 107 -7.64 3.82 -2.36
N ILE A 108 -8.94 3.61 -2.13
CA ILE A 108 -9.67 4.16 -0.99
C ILE A 108 -9.11 3.60 0.34
N VAL A 109 -9.05 2.27 0.50
CA VAL A 109 -8.61 1.66 1.77
C VAL A 109 -7.14 1.94 2.06
N PHE A 110 -6.30 1.99 1.03
CA PHE A 110 -4.90 2.36 1.15
C PHE A 110 -4.74 3.82 1.61
N THR A 111 -5.54 4.74 1.06
CA THR A 111 -5.51 6.15 1.44
C THR A 111 -5.94 6.37 2.89
N LEU A 112 -6.94 5.61 3.37
CA LEU A 112 -7.37 5.68 4.79
C LEU A 112 -6.20 5.42 5.74
N PHE A 113 -5.38 4.42 5.45
CA PHE A 113 -4.19 4.11 6.24
C PHE A 113 -3.12 5.19 6.09
N GLN A 114 -2.72 5.49 4.86
CA GLN A 114 -1.58 6.37 4.57
C GLN A 114 -1.80 7.81 5.05
N VAL A 115 -2.99 8.39 4.82
CA VAL A 115 -3.30 9.76 5.23
C VAL A 115 -3.39 9.88 6.75
N SER A 116 -3.66 8.79 7.46
CA SER A 116 -3.72 8.78 8.93
C SER A 116 -2.35 8.70 9.61
N ALA A 117 -1.33 8.20 8.91
CA ALA A 117 0.00 7.95 9.46
C ALA A 117 0.69 9.23 9.94
N LEU A 118 0.78 10.24 9.09
CA LEU A 118 1.46 11.50 9.40
C LEU A 118 0.80 12.26 10.57
N PRO A 119 -0.53 12.48 10.61
CA PRO A 119 -1.19 13.08 11.77
C PRO A 119 -1.01 12.28 13.05
N TYR A 120 -0.94 10.94 12.97
CA TYR A 120 -0.67 10.10 14.14
C TYR A 120 0.72 10.38 14.72
N ILE A 121 1.75 10.40 13.87
CA ILE A 121 3.12 10.74 14.28
C ILE A 121 3.15 12.13 14.93
N MET A 122 2.56 13.13 14.26
CA MET A 122 2.55 14.51 14.76
C MET A 122 1.83 14.68 16.09
N ARG A 123 0.76 13.93 16.34
CA ARG A 123 0.00 13.99 17.61
C ARG A 123 0.68 13.28 18.77
N ASN A 124 1.53 12.30 18.47
CA ASN A 124 2.14 11.41 19.46
C ASN A 124 3.66 11.59 19.56
N THR A 125 4.19 12.68 19.03
CA THR A 125 5.62 13.00 19.09
C THR A 125 5.82 14.44 19.52
N SER A 126 6.79 14.71 20.40
CA SER A 126 7.15 16.08 20.79
C SER A 126 7.62 16.87 19.57
N VAL A 127 7.38 18.18 19.56
CA VAL A 127 7.75 19.08 18.45
C VAL A 127 9.24 18.92 18.06
N ALA A 128 10.13 18.74 19.04
CA ALA A 128 11.55 18.54 18.82
C ALA A 128 11.89 17.23 18.06
N ASN A 129 11.05 16.20 18.18
CA ASN A 129 11.25 14.88 17.59
C ASN A 129 10.40 14.61 16.35
N GLN A 130 9.46 15.49 15.99
CA GLN A 130 8.55 15.30 14.85
C GLN A 130 9.29 15.12 13.53
N SER A 131 10.27 15.97 13.25
CA SER A 131 11.06 15.89 12.02
C SER A 131 11.79 14.55 11.92
N HIS A 132 12.36 14.07 13.01
CA HIS A 132 13.04 12.78 13.06
C HIS A 132 12.06 11.61 12.84
N ALA A 133 10.91 11.62 13.50
CA ALA A 133 9.91 10.57 13.35
C ALA A 133 9.34 10.50 11.91
N ILE A 134 9.07 11.66 11.31
CA ILE A 134 8.59 11.77 9.93
C ILE A 134 9.65 11.27 8.95
N SER A 135 10.90 11.69 9.13
CA SER A 135 12.02 11.24 8.27
C SER A 135 12.23 9.74 8.37
N LEU A 136 12.15 9.18 9.59
CA LEU A 136 12.25 7.74 9.81
C LEU A 136 11.10 6.99 9.12
N ASN A 137 9.88 7.51 9.19
CA ASN A 137 8.72 6.94 8.53
C ASN A 137 8.90 6.88 7.01
N TYR A 138 9.32 7.96 6.38
CA TYR A 138 9.58 7.97 4.93
C TYR A 138 10.77 7.11 4.53
N ALA A 139 11.82 7.05 5.36
CA ALA A 139 12.97 6.18 5.10
C ALA A 139 12.57 4.70 5.14
N THR A 140 11.79 4.29 6.14
CA THR A 140 11.30 2.90 6.25
C THR A 140 10.33 2.54 5.12
N HIS A 141 9.46 3.48 4.70
CA HIS A 141 8.59 3.32 3.54
C HIS A 141 9.40 3.07 2.26
N SER A 142 10.40 3.90 1.98
CA SER A 142 11.26 3.76 0.79
C SER A 142 12.06 2.47 0.84
N PHE A 143 12.63 2.12 2.01
CA PHE A 143 13.37 0.88 2.21
C PHE A 143 12.50 -0.36 2.00
N GLY A 144 11.26 -0.36 2.52
CA GLY A 144 10.30 -1.43 2.30
C GLY A 144 9.97 -1.64 0.82
N THR A 145 9.83 -0.56 0.06
CA THR A 145 9.57 -0.62 -1.39
C THR A 145 10.76 -1.21 -2.15
N ILE A 146 11.99 -0.75 -1.86
CA ILE A 146 13.21 -1.27 -2.50
C ILE A 146 13.39 -2.76 -2.16
N LEU A 147 13.24 -3.12 -0.89
CA LEU A 147 13.40 -4.49 -0.42
C LEU A 147 12.39 -5.44 -1.08
N SER A 148 11.14 -5.01 -1.26
CA SER A 148 10.13 -5.80 -1.95
C SER A 148 10.50 -6.05 -3.42
N GLY A 149 11.07 -5.05 -4.10
CA GLY A 149 11.57 -5.20 -5.47
C GLY A 149 12.71 -6.23 -5.58
N ILE A 150 13.67 -6.18 -4.65
CA ILE A 150 14.79 -7.12 -4.60
C ILE A 150 14.29 -8.56 -4.34
N ILE A 151 13.37 -8.74 -3.39
CA ILE A 151 12.81 -10.04 -3.05
C ILE A 151 12.10 -10.64 -4.28
N ILE A 152 11.23 -9.87 -4.95
CA ILE A 152 10.50 -10.37 -6.12
C ILE A 152 11.43 -10.67 -7.30
N PHE A 153 12.44 -9.83 -7.51
CA PHE A 153 13.45 -10.07 -8.55
C PHE A 153 14.21 -11.37 -8.28
N GLY A 154 14.65 -11.60 -7.03
CA GLY A 154 15.33 -12.83 -6.63
C GLY A 154 14.48 -14.08 -6.89
N PHE A 155 13.23 -14.08 -6.40
CA PHE A 155 12.29 -15.18 -6.66
C PHE A 155 11.97 -15.37 -8.15
N GLY A 156 11.86 -14.28 -8.91
CA GLY A 156 11.58 -14.33 -10.35
C GLY A 156 12.68 -15.04 -11.14
N GLN A 157 13.93 -14.91 -10.75
CA GLN A 157 15.06 -15.61 -11.37
C GLN A 157 15.04 -17.12 -11.09
N GLU A 158 14.73 -17.53 -9.88
CA GLU A 158 14.66 -18.95 -9.53
C GLU A 158 13.52 -19.68 -10.27
N PHE A 159 12.34 -19.05 -10.36
CA PHE A 159 11.20 -19.60 -11.11
C PHE A 159 11.37 -19.53 -12.64
N GLY A 160 12.17 -18.61 -13.15
CA GLY A 160 12.49 -18.50 -14.58
C GLY A 160 13.49 -19.55 -15.06
N SER A 161 14.50 -19.88 -14.26
CA SER A 161 15.54 -20.83 -14.61
C SER A 161 15.06 -22.30 -14.60
N SER A 162 14.01 -22.63 -13.84
CA SER A 162 13.49 -24.00 -13.79
C SER A 162 12.65 -24.41 -15.02
N LYS A 163 12.40 -23.52 -15.98
CA LYS A 163 11.67 -23.82 -17.23
C LYS A 163 12.56 -24.02 -18.45
N PHE A 164 13.87 -23.90 -18.30
CA PHE A 164 14.84 -24.11 -19.38
C PHE A 164 15.82 -25.29 -19.14
N SER A 165 15.44 -26.21 -18.26
CA SER A 165 16.21 -27.43 -18.03
C SER A 165 15.42 -28.68 -18.48
#